data_d80c5e8a3f4cbab785f3c5f9cdeb1b1d
#
_entry.id   d80c5e8a3f4cbab785f3c5f9cdeb1b1d
#
_cell.length_a   1.000
_cell.length_b   1.000
_cell.length_c   1.000
_cell.angle_alpha   90.00
_cell.angle_beta   90.00
_cell.angle_gamma   90.00
#
_symmetry.space_group_name_H-M   'P 1'
#
loop_
_entity.id
_entity.type
_entity.pdbx_description
1 polymer ?
#
loop_
_entity_poly.entity_id
_entity_poly.type
_entity_poly.pdbx_seq_one_letter_code
_entity_poly.pdbx_strand_id
1 'polypeptide(L)'
;MRNTMKYRAFGDFRKGYAHVKHGSDVEDYASSYNDPAGRFNISVICDGHSDKNCFRSGKGAQYGCQSAIEIMRRFFELYLSQSDEVRTMPVGFEDRLKRSLKLCWDKKVYNDIKENPIKEDELASLTDRVKKIYEAETGLLNIYGATFLAIGICEDFFIALHIGDGVILCIDEDGYPYSPVPQDEKSETGAPASLCDTDLFSRKNAFRIYISKKLPQVATVSSDGIEDCMDSFEYKHFICLLLKKWNMKRWKVNRGMS
;
A
#
# COMPACT_ATOMS: atom_id res chain seq x y z
N MET A 1 12.05 30.68 -7.87
CA MET A 1 12.66 29.61 -7.05
C MET A 1 11.58 28.58 -6.78
N ARG A 2 11.66 27.38 -7.36
CA ARG A 2 10.71 26.29 -7.03
C ARG A 2 10.90 25.93 -5.57
N ASN A 3 9.83 26.00 -4.79
CA ASN A 3 9.83 25.54 -3.41
C ASN A 3 10.16 24.04 -3.42
N THR A 4 11.29 23.65 -2.87
CA THR A 4 11.61 22.22 -2.68
C THR A 4 10.55 21.60 -1.79
N MET A 5 9.91 20.55 -2.27
CA MET A 5 8.85 19.84 -1.56
C MET A 5 9.28 19.48 -0.13
N LYS A 6 8.42 19.75 0.85
CA LYS A 6 8.69 19.53 2.28
C LYS A 6 8.57 18.08 2.72
N TYR A 7 8.01 17.20 1.87
CA TYR A 7 7.72 15.82 2.22
C TYR A 7 8.93 14.90 2.00
N ARG A 8 8.99 13.87 2.80
CA ARG A 8 9.92 12.77 2.66
C ARG A 8 9.19 11.47 2.99
N ALA A 9 9.27 10.51 2.09
CA ALA A 9 8.72 9.17 2.30
C ALA A 9 9.77 8.24 2.90
N PHE A 10 9.35 7.40 3.81
CA PHE A 10 10.10 6.26 4.32
C PHE A 10 9.12 5.16 4.69
N GLY A 11 9.57 3.94 4.68
CA GLY A 11 8.79 2.77 5.10
C GLY A 11 9.73 1.69 5.60
N ASP A 12 9.24 0.90 6.53
CA ASP A 12 9.92 -0.28 7.06
C ASP A 12 8.86 -1.31 7.46
N PHE A 13 9.25 -2.57 7.52
CA PHE A 13 8.42 -3.65 8.01
C PHE A 13 9.23 -4.55 8.93
N ARG A 14 8.56 -5.19 9.86
CA ARG A 14 9.19 -6.05 10.85
C ARG A 14 8.35 -7.30 11.06
N LYS A 15 9.04 -8.40 11.27
CA LYS A 15 8.42 -9.68 11.61
C LYS A 15 7.72 -9.57 12.96
N GLY A 16 6.41 -9.80 12.98
CA GLY A 16 5.61 -9.82 14.19
C GLY A 16 6.05 -10.92 15.18
N TYR A 17 5.82 -10.72 16.46
CA TYR A 17 6.23 -11.67 17.52
C TYR A 17 5.69 -13.09 17.28
N ALA A 18 4.44 -13.22 16.85
CA ALA A 18 3.82 -14.51 16.54
C ALA A 18 4.58 -15.26 15.45
N HIS A 19 4.93 -14.57 14.35
CA HIS A 19 5.73 -15.13 13.26
C HIS A 19 7.14 -15.52 13.72
N VAL A 20 7.77 -14.73 14.59
CA VAL A 20 9.08 -15.08 15.19
C VAL A 20 8.96 -16.36 16.00
N LYS A 21 7.93 -16.48 16.85
CA LYS A 21 7.69 -17.62 17.74
C LYS A 21 7.40 -18.92 16.95
N HIS A 22 6.67 -18.83 15.85
CA HIS A 22 6.28 -19.98 15.04
C HIS A 22 7.25 -20.28 13.88
N GLY A 23 8.28 -19.44 13.69
CA GLY A 23 9.27 -19.64 12.62
C GLY A 23 8.72 -19.42 11.21
N SER A 24 7.53 -18.78 11.07
CA SER A 24 6.93 -18.46 9.77
C SER A 24 7.63 -17.27 9.13
N ASP A 25 7.55 -17.12 7.81
CA ASP A 25 8.15 -15.99 7.09
C ASP A 25 7.38 -14.68 7.33
N VAL A 26 8.01 -13.56 6.97
CA VAL A 26 7.34 -12.25 6.91
C VAL A 26 6.52 -12.19 5.63
N GLU A 27 5.24 -11.90 5.77
CA GLU A 27 4.32 -11.77 4.63
C GLU A 27 4.03 -10.30 4.29
N ASP A 28 4.32 -9.39 5.20
CA ASP A 28 4.25 -7.94 4.97
C ASP A 28 5.43 -7.43 4.15
N TYR A 29 5.18 -6.41 3.34
CA TYR A 29 6.21 -5.68 2.63
C TYR A 29 5.88 -4.18 2.56
N ALA A 30 6.88 -3.34 2.86
CA ALA A 30 6.76 -1.89 2.75
C ALA A 30 7.85 -1.32 1.84
N SER A 31 7.51 -0.27 1.12
CA SER A 31 8.47 0.44 0.26
C SER A 31 8.16 1.93 0.19
N SER A 32 9.18 2.72 -0.13
CA SER A 32 9.02 4.15 -0.35
C SER A 32 9.88 4.63 -1.50
N TYR A 33 9.46 5.71 -2.14
CA TYR A 33 10.21 6.39 -3.19
C TYR A 33 10.19 7.89 -2.96
N ASN A 34 11.35 8.49 -3.06
CA ASN A 34 11.52 9.94 -3.05
C ASN A 34 12.10 10.35 -4.41
N ASP A 35 11.37 11.19 -5.16
CA ASP A 35 11.86 11.72 -6.42
C ASP A 35 13.20 12.46 -6.20
N PRO A 36 14.26 12.17 -6.95
CA PRO A 36 15.56 12.83 -6.77
C PRO A 36 15.52 14.36 -6.93
N ALA A 37 14.58 14.87 -7.73
CA ALA A 37 14.35 16.31 -7.88
C ALA A 37 13.40 16.89 -6.81
N GLY A 38 12.93 16.07 -5.85
CA GLY A 38 12.06 16.50 -4.76
C GLY A 38 10.66 16.92 -5.16
N ARG A 39 10.15 16.44 -6.31
CA ARG A 39 8.84 16.84 -6.85
C ARG A 39 7.67 16.05 -6.29
N PHE A 40 7.91 14.78 -5.91
CA PHE A 40 6.89 13.89 -5.35
C PHE A 40 7.51 12.79 -4.50
N ASN A 41 6.68 12.18 -3.66
CA ASN A 41 7.04 11.06 -2.80
C ASN A 41 5.93 10.01 -2.81
N ILE A 42 6.31 8.74 -2.62
CA ILE A 42 5.39 7.61 -2.56
C ILE A 42 5.73 6.76 -1.34
N SER A 43 4.72 6.32 -0.60
CA SER A 43 4.83 5.29 0.44
C SER A 43 3.79 4.21 0.17
N VAL A 44 4.15 2.96 0.36
CA VAL A 44 3.28 1.82 0.12
C VAL A 44 3.55 0.72 1.13
N ILE A 45 2.50 0.02 1.54
CA ILE A 45 2.54 -1.21 2.31
C ILE A 45 1.54 -2.21 1.71
N CYS A 46 1.92 -3.47 1.74
CA CYS A 46 1.08 -4.60 1.41
C CYS A 46 1.26 -5.65 2.50
N ASP A 47 0.15 -6.21 2.94
CA ASP A 47 0.08 -7.29 3.92
C ASP A 47 -0.35 -8.56 3.21
N GLY A 48 0.49 -9.58 3.25
CA GLY A 48 0.23 -10.88 2.64
C GLY A 48 -0.68 -11.72 3.52
N HIS A 49 -1.66 -12.37 2.91
CA HIS A 49 -2.60 -13.21 3.65
C HIS A 49 -1.92 -14.43 4.27
N SER A 50 -1.95 -14.55 5.59
CA SER A 50 -1.43 -15.70 6.36
C SER A 50 -2.32 -16.94 6.24
N ASP A 51 -2.87 -17.22 5.07
CA ASP A 51 -3.70 -18.39 4.77
C ASP A 51 -2.90 -19.45 4.01
N LYS A 52 -3.12 -20.73 4.34
CA LYS A 52 -2.46 -21.86 3.68
C LYS A 52 -2.64 -21.86 2.15
N ASN A 53 -3.74 -21.30 1.65
CA ASN A 53 -3.99 -21.16 0.23
C ASN A 53 -3.19 -20.03 -0.41
N CYS A 54 -2.64 -19.11 0.38
CA CYS A 54 -1.89 -17.96 -0.07
C CYS A 54 -0.38 -18.10 0.20
N PHE A 55 0.18 -19.28 -0.01
CA PHE A 55 1.54 -19.67 0.41
C PHE A 55 2.68 -18.88 -0.24
N ARG A 56 2.41 -17.99 -1.16
CA ARG A 56 3.34 -17.00 -1.74
C ARG A 56 2.90 -15.55 -1.50
N SER A 57 2.08 -15.33 -0.46
CA SER A 57 1.51 -14.01 -0.14
C SER A 57 2.59 -12.94 0.11
N GLY A 58 3.68 -13.26 0.77
CA GLY A 58 4.81 -12.34 0.97
C GLY A 58 5.42 -11.85 -0.35
N LYS A 59 5.52 -12.73 -1.39
CA LYS A 59 5.89 -12.30 -2.74
C LYS A 59 4.81 -11.41 -3.37
N GLY A 60 3.54 -11.75 -3.15
CA GLY A 60 2.41 -10.96 -3.60
C GLY A 60 2.44 -9.53 -3.03
N ALA A 61 2.72 -9.40 -1.74
CA ALA A 61 2.93 -8.13 -1.06
C ALA A 61 4.12 -7.36 -1.63
N GLN A 62 5.26 -8.02 -1.86
CA GLN A 62 6.42 -7.42 -2.49
C GLN A 62 6.11 -6.88 -3.90
N TYR A 63 5.40 -7.67 -4.72
CA TYR A 63 4.99 -7.27 -6.07
C TYR A 63 3.96 -6.14 -6.05
N GLY A 64 3.08 -6.08 -5.03
CA GLY A 64 2.18 -4.96 -4.79
C GLY A 64 2.94 -3.66 -4.59
N CYS A 65 3.91 -3.65 -3.70
CA CYS A 65 4.76 -2.49 -3.45
C CYS A 65 5.57 -2.06 -4.68
N GLN A 66 6.18 -3.01 -5.40
CA GLN A 66 6.92 -2.72 -6.64
C GLN A 66 6.00 -2.11 -7.71
N SER A 67 4.79 -2.64 -7.86
CA SER A 67 3.81 -2.14 -8.84
C SER A 67 3.34 -0.73 -8.49
N ALA A 68 3.12 -0.44 -7.20
CA ALA A 68 2.77 0.89 -6.74
C ALA A 68 3.86 1.90 -7.10
N ILE A 69 5.11 1.63 -6.71
CA ILE A 69 6.24 2.53 -7.01
C ILE A 69 6.38 2.73 -8.51
N GLU A 70 6.34 1.66 -9.31
CA GLU A 70 6.50 1.72 -10.77
C GLU A 70 5.41 2.58 -11.42
N ILE A 71 4.14 2.29 -11.14
CA ILE A 71 3.01 2.92 -11.82
C ILE A 71 2.77 4.35 -11.32
N MET A 72 2.81 4.57 -10.00
CA MET A 72 2.62 5.90 -9.43
C MET A 72 3.76 6.84 -9.82
N ARG A 73 5.02 6.36 -9.86
CA ARG A 73 6.15 7.15 -10.33
C ARG A 73 5.95 7.61 -11.77
N ARG A 74 5.61 6.70 -12.69
CA ARG A 74 5.33 7.05 -14.11
C ARG A 74 4.21 8.08 -14.22
N PHE A 75 3.17 7.91 -13.40
CA PHE A 75 2.07 8.85 -13.36
C PHE A 75 2.51 10.25 -12.91
N PHE A 76 3.23 10.37 -11.77
CA PHE A 76 3.71 11.66 -11.29
C PHE A 76 4.70 12.31 -12.26
N GLU A 77 5.62 11.53 -12.84
CA GLU A 77 6.56 12.02 -13.85
C GLU A 77 5.81 12.61 -15.06
N LEU A 78 4.80 11.89 -15.57
CA LEU A 78 3.99 12.35 -16.70
C LEU A 78 3.16 13.58 -16.34
N TYR A 79 2.51 13.60 -15.19
CA TYR A 79 1.72 14.73 -14.71
C TYR A 79 2.58 15.99 -14.58
N LEU A 80 3.73 15.86 -13.90
CA LEU A 80 4.65 16.96 -13.63
C LEU A 80 5.51 17.39 -14.85
N SER A 81 5.47 16.64 -15.96
CA SER A 81 6.08 17.05 -17.24
C SER A 81 5.23 18.05 -18.00
N GLN A 82 3.94 18.18 -17.67
CA GLN A 82 3.07 19.21 -18.26
C GLN A 82 3.46 20.61 -17.73
N SER A 83 3.28 21.64 -18.54
CA SER A 83 3.49 23.01 -18.07
C SER A 83 2.47 23.37 -16.98
N ASP A 84 2.86 24.19 -16.02
CA ASP A 84 2.03 24.54 -14.85
C ASP A 84 0.67 25.15 -15.26
N GLU A 85 0.62 25.86 -16.40
CA GLU A 85 -0.59 26.50 -16.93
C GLU A 85 -1.67 25.53 -17.43
N VAL A 86 -1.28 24.34 -17.91
CA VAL A 86 -2.18 23.35 -18.52
C VAL A 86 -2.22 22.03 -17.76
N ARG A 87 -1.54 21.95 -16.62
CA ARG A 87 -1.41 20.74 -15.84
C ARG A 87 -2.76 20.28 -15.28
N THR A 88 -3.29 19.23 -15.85
CA THR A 88 -4.58 18.64 -15.45
C THR A 88 -4.50 17.12 -15.36
N MET A 89 -5.32 16.55 -14.48
CA MET A 89 -5.52 15.11 -14.47
C MET A 89 -6.39 14.71 -15.66
N PRO A 90 -5.99 13.70 -16.44
CA PRO A 90 -6.79 13.23 -17.57
C PRO A 90 -8.14 12.66 -17.09
N VAL A 91 -9.18 12.81 -17.91
CA VAL A 91 -10.50 12.19 -17.65
C VAL A 91 -10.32 10.67 -17.51
N GLY A 92 -11.00 10.07 -16.52
CA GLY A 92 -10.90 8.64 -16.21
C GLY A 92 -9.55 8.20 -15.64
N PHE A 93 -8.78 9.15 -15.11
CA PHE A 93 -7.48 8.91 -14.51
C PHE A 93 -7.54 7.86 -13.39
N GLU A 94 -8.51 7.95 -12.49
CA GLU A 94 -8.65 7.05 -11.35
C GLU A 94 -8.76 5.58 -11.77
N ASP A 95 -9.63 5.29 -12.72
CA ASP A 95 -9.82 3.93 -13.24
C ASP A 95 -8.58 3.43 -13.98
N ARG A 96 -7.92 4.30 -14.74
CA ARG A 96 -6.68 3.94 -15.42
C ARG A 96 -5.55 3.64 -14.44
N LEU A 97 -5.41 4.44 -13.38
CA LEU A 97 -4.41 4.22 -12.35
C LEU A 97 -4.64 2.86 -11.66
N LYS A 98 -5.87 2.62 -11.18
CA LYS A 98 -6.25 1.35 -10.53
C LYS A 98 -5.99 0.15 -11.42
N ARG A 99 -6.45 0.18 -12.68
CA ARG A 99 -6.24 -0.91 -13.65
C ARG A 99 -4.77 -1.12 -13.99
N SER A 100 -3.99 -0.05 -14.16
CA SER A 100 -2.56 -0.15 -14.45
C SER A 100 -1.80 -0.79 -13.29
N LEU A 101 -2.14 -0.45 -12.04
CA LEU A 101 -1.57 -1.07 -10.85
C LEU A 101 -1.86 -2.57 -10.80
N LYS A 102 -3.13 -2.95 -10.96
CA LYS A 102 -3.54 -4.36 -10.96
C LYS A 102 -2.84 -5.15 -12.07
N LEU A 103 -2.85 -4.64 -13.30
CA LEU A 103 -2.17 -5.29 -14.43
C LEU A 103 -0.65 -5.42 -14.22
N CYS A 104 -0.02 -4.42 -13.61
CA CYS A 104 1.40 -4.50 -13.29
C CYS A 104 1.68 -5.60 -12.27
N TRP A 105 0.85 -5.70 -11.23
CA TRP A 105 0.91 -6.76 -10.22
C TRP A 105 0.68 -8.15 -10.84
N ASP A 106 -0.39 -8.32 -11.61
CA ASP A 106 -0.72 -9.58 -12.31
C ASP A 106 0.46 -10.05 -13.16
N LYS A 107 1.05 -9.15 -13.92
CA LYS A 107 2.21 -9.47 -14.77
C LYS A 107 3.39 -9.97 -13.95
N LYS A 108 3.67 -9.37 -12.80
CA LYS A 108 4.77 -9.81 -11.91
C LYS A 108 4.48 -11.19 -11.34
N VAL A 109 3.24 -11.44 -10.92
CA VAL A 109 2.80 -12.76 -10.40
C VAL A 109 2.92 -13.83 -11.48
N TYR A 110 2.38 -13.59 -12.67
CA TYR A 110 2.48 -14.58 -13.77
C TYR A 110 3.92 -14.83 -14.22
N ASN A 111 4.78 -13.82 -14.18
CA ASN A 111 6.20 -14.00 -14.45
C ASN A 111 6.86 -14.87 -13.37
N ASP A 112 6.56 -14.63 -12.09
CA ASP A 112 7.09 -15.47 -11.00
C ASP A 112 6.63 -16.93 -11.12
N ILE A 113 5.36 -17.17 -11.42
CA ILE A 113 4.84 -18.52 -11.64
C ILE A 113 5.57 -19.21 -12.79
N LYS A 114 5.84 -18.49 -13.86
CA LYS A 114 6.58 -19.02 -15.03
C LYS A 114 8.03 -19.35 -14.71
N GLU A 115 8.70 -18.48 -13.95
CA GLU A 115 10.11 -18.64 -13.57
C GLU A 115 10.29 -19.62 -12.41
N ASN A 116 9.31 -19.68 -11.52
CA ASN A 116 9.25 -20.50 -10.32
C ASN A 116 7.94 -21.31 -10.29
N PRO A 117 7.79 -22.38 -11.09
CA PRO A 117 6.58 -23.18 -11.08
C PRO A 117 6.22 -23.69 -9.68
N ILE A 118 4.93 -23.87 -9.43
CA ILE A 118 4.43 -24.39 -8.16
C ILE A 118 4.95 -25.82 -7.97
N LYS A 119 5.51 -26.09 -6.79
CA LYS A 119 6.09 -27.38 -6.46
C LYS A 119 5.10 -28.23 -5.65
N GLU A 120 5.28 -29.55 -5.68
CA GLU A 120 4.43 -30.49 -4.93
C GLU A 120 4.47 -30.27 -3.42
N ASP A 121 5.62 -29.87 -2.87
CA ASP A 121 5.79 -29.57 -1.45
C ASP A 121 4.99 -28.32 -1.02
N GLU A 122 4.88 -27.31 -1.87
CA GLU A 122 4.03 -26.15 -1.62
C GLU A 122 2.54 -26.53 -1.57
N LEU A 123 2.13 -27.54 -2.33
CA LEU A 123 0.76 -28.04 -2.36
C LEU A 123 0.46 -29.05 -1.25
N ALA A 124 1.47 -29.59 -0.57
CA ALA A 124 1.32 -30.71 0.37
C ALA A 124 0.33 -30.43 1.52
N SER A 125 0.27 -29.17 2.00
CA SER A 125 -0.61 -28.75 3.09
C SER A 125 -2.05 -28.42 2.67
N LEU A 126 -2.32 -28.39 1.36
CA LEU A 126 -3.62 -27.98 0.82
C LEU A 126 -4.60 -29.14 0.76
N THR A 127 -5.90 -28.82 0.76
CA THR A 127 -6.94 -29.82 0.49
C THR A 127 -6.93 -30.24 -0.98
N ASP A 128 -7.38 -31.47 -1.27
CA ASP A 128 -7.43 -31.98 -2.66
C ASP A 128 -8.27 -31.10 -3.60
N ARG A 129 -9.30 -30.44 -3.07
CA ARG A 129 -10.11 -29.48 -3.84
C ARG A 129 -9.27 -28.28 -4.29
N VAL A 130 -8.47 -27.71 -3.41
CA VAL A 130 -7.63 -26.54 -3.70
C VAL A 130 -6.47 -26.92 -4.62
N LYS A 131 -5.84 -28.10 -4.39
CA LYS A 131 -4.81 -28.63 -5.30
C LYS A 131 -5.30 -28.68 -6.74
N LYS A 132 -6.50 -29.26 -6.96
CA LYS A 132 -7.11 -29.33 -8.31
C LYS A 132 -7.32 -27.97 -8.96
N ILE A 133 -7.66 -26.94 -8.17
CA ILE A 133 -7.81 -25.57 -8.68
C ILE A 133 -6.46 -25.04 -9.21
N TYR A 134 -5.38 -25.28 -8.49
CA TYR A 134 -4.05 -24.82 -8.88
C TYR A 134 -3.43 -25.66 -10.00
N GLU A 135 -3.63 -26.99 -9.97
CA GLU A 135 -3.23 -27.88 -11.07
C GLU A 135 -3.94 -27.55 -12.39
N ALA A 136 -5.19 -27.06 -12.32
CA ALA A 136 -5.94 -26.58 -13.48
C ALA A 136 -5.57 -25.14 -13.90
N GLU A 137 -4.53 -24.56 -13.30
CA GLU A 137 -4.09 -23.17 -13.52
C GLU A 137 -5.18 -22.11 -13.30
N THR A 138 -6.25 -22.48 -12.58
CA THR A 138 -7.31 -21.56 -12.18
C THR A 138 -7.03 -21.02 -10.79
N GLY A 139 -7.28 -19.73 -10.57
CA GLY A 139 -7.08 -19.11 -9.25
C GLY A 139 -5.61 -18.94 -8.82
N LEU A 140 -4.66 -18.99 -9.75
CA LEU A 140 -3.22 -18.86 -9.45
C LEU A 140 -2.87 -17.56 -8.73
N LEU A 141 -3.59 -16.47 -8.99
CA LEU A 141 -3.39 -15.19 -8.32
C LEU A 141 -3.67 -15.28 -6.81
N ASN A 142 -4.57 -16.17 -6.37
CA ASN A 142 -4.92 -16.31 -4.96
C ASN A 142 -3.72 -16.74 -4.11
N ILE A 143 -2.77 -17.48 -4.69
CA ILE A 143 -1.53 -17.91 -4.02
C ILE A 143 -0.71 -16.71 -3.51
N TYR A 144 -0.84 -15.56 -4.19
CA TYR A 144 -0.13 -14.32 -3.92
C TYR A 144 -1.01 -13.24 -3.26
N GLY A 145 -2.14 -13.63 -2.68
CA GLY A 145 -3.10 -12.70 -2.08
C GLY A 145 -2.46 -11.76 -1.07
N ALA A 146 -2.76 -10.47 -1.22
CA ALA A 146 -2.27 -9.42 -0.33
C ALA A 146 -3.22 -8.21 -0.33
N THR A 147 -3.27 -7.49 0.79
CA THR A 147 -3.84 -6.14 0.86
C THR A 147 -2.92 -5.15 0.15
N PHE A 148 -3.37 -3.91 -0.03
CA PHE A 148 -2.58 -2.89 -0.70
C PHE A 148 -2.99 -1.49 -0.26
N LEU A 149 -2.06 -0.73 0.30
CA LEU A 149 -2.24 0.66 0.68
C LEU A 149 -1.08 1.49 0.15
N ALA A 150 -1.40 2.59 -0.55
CA ALA A 150 -0.36 3.49 -1.05
C ALA A 150 -0.77 4.96 -0.94
N ILE A 151 0.21 5.81 -0.70
CA ILE A 151 0.08 7.26 -0.75
C ILE A 151 1.11 7.81 -1.71
N GLY A 152 0.69 8.76 -2.54
CA GLY A 152 1.59 9.58 -3.34
C GLY A 152 1.29 11.06 -3.12
N ILE A 153 2.33 11.88 -2.94
CA ILE A 153 2.20 13.32 -2.66
C ILE A 153 3.10 14.10 -3.62
N CYS A 154 2.54 15.10 -4.29
CA CYS A 154 3.27 16.15 -5.00
C CYS A 154 2.84 17.53 -4.49
N GLU A 155 3.34 18.61 -5.11
CA GLU A 155 2.97 19.99 -4.70
C GLU A 155 1.50 20.34 -4.94
N ASP A 156 0.84 19.70 -5.90
CA ASP A 156 -0.52 20.05 -6.33
C ASP A 156 -1.61 19.22 -5.64
N PHE A 157 -1.31 17.99 -5.24
CA PHE A 157 -2.30 17.07 -4.65
C PHE A 157 -1.63 15.87 -3.95
N PHE A 158 -2.43 15.16 -3.18
CA PHE A 158 -2.07 13.81 -2.76
C PHE A 158 -3.11 12.79 -3.22
N ILE A 159 -2.64 11.56 -3.40
CA ILE A 159 -3.46 10.40 -3.75
C ILE A 159 -3.31 9.35 -2.65
N ALA A 160 -4.43 8.79 -2.20
CA ALA A 160 -4.46 7.60 -1.36
C ALA A 160 -5.18 6.47 -2.09
N LEU A 161 -4.58 5.29 -2.12
CA LEU A 161 -5.08 4.06 -2.74
C LEU A 161 -5.22 3.00 -1.67
N HIS A 162 -6.31 2.24 -1.68
CA HIS A 162 -6.60 1.29 -0.61
C HIS A 162 -7.35 0.06 -1.11
N ILE A 163 -6.80 -1.12 -0.84
CA ILE A 163 -7.43 -2.44 -0.98
C ILE A 163 -7.18 -3.17 0.35
N GLY A 164 -8.24 -3.70 0.96
CA GLY A 164 -8.14 -4.44 2.22
C GLY A 164 -8.51 -3.62 3.44
N ASP A 165 -7.98 -3.97 4.59
CA ASP A 165 -8.36 -3.55 5.94
C ASP A 165 -7.30 -2.75 6.71
N GLY A 166 -6.10 -2.61 6.18
CA GLY A 166 -5.09 -1.73 6.78
C GLY A 166 -5.55 -0.26 6.88
N VAL A 167 -4.73 0.61 7.45
CA VAL A 167 -5.10 1.99 7.79
C VAL A 167 -4.28 3.02 7.03
N ILE A 168 -4.97 4.03 6.47
CA ILE A 168 -4.37 5.28 6.00
C ILE A 168 -4.81 6.38 6.96
N LEU A 169 -3.84 6.98 7.66
CA LEU A 169 -4.08 8.09 8.58
C LEU A 169 -3.30 9.31 8.14
N CYS A 170 -3.99 10.43 8.01
CA CYS A 170 -3.42 11.73 7.69
C CYS A 170 -3.57 12.68 8.87
N ILE A 171 -2.68 13.67 8.97
CA ILE A 171 -2.81 14.81 9.89
C ILE A 171 -2.91 16.07 9.05
N ASP A 172 -3.93 16.87 9.30
CA ASP A 172 -4.16 18.13 8.60
C ASP A 172 -3.24 19.26 9.11
N GLU A 173 -3.38 20.46 8.54
CA GLU A 173 -2.60 21.64 8.90
C GLU A 173 -2.82 22.12 10.36
N ASP A 174 -3.98 21.81 10.93
CA ASP A 174 -4.36 22.16 12.31
C ASP A 174 -3.92 21.10 13.32
N GLY A 175 -3.36 19.98 12.83
CA GLY A 175 -2.88 18.88 13.66
C GLY A 175 -3.94 17.83 13.99
N TYR A 176 -5.11 17.84 13.31
CA TYR A 176 -6.16 16.86 13.51
C TYR A 176 -5.96 15.62 12.65
N PRO A 177 -6.09 14.41 13.25
CA PRO A 177 -6.02 13.17 12.49
C PRO A 177 -7.32 12.90 11.72
N TYR A 178 -7.19 12.43 10.48
CA TYR A 178 -8.32 11.97 9.67
C TYR A 178 -7.91 10.81 8.75
N SER A 179 -8.86 9.94 8.44
CA SER A 179 -8.70 8.90 7.44
C SER A 179 -9.28 9.38 6.11
N PRO A 180 -8.47 9.53 5.05
CA PRO A 180 -8.95 10.05 3.77
C PRO A 180 -9.83 9.05 3.02
N VAL A 181 -9.63 7.76 3.28
CA VAL A 181 -10.38 6.67 2.64
C VAL A 181 -11.19 5.95 3.72
N PRO A 182 -12.50 5.73 3.51
CA PRO A 182 -13.31 4.95 4.45
C PRO A 182 -12.78 3.51 4.55
N GLN A 183 -12.98 2.89 5.71
CA GLN A 183 -12.66 1.47 5.89
C GLN A 183 -13.43 0.61 4.89
N ASP A 184 -12.88 -0.57 4.58
CA ASP A 184 -13.55 -1.55 3.75
C ASP A 184 -14.85 -1.99 4.43
N GLU A 185 -15.98 -1.89 3.70
CA GLU A 185 -17.15 -2.62 4.13
C GLU A 185 -16.78 -4.10 3.95
N LYS A 186 -16.65 -4.82 5.07
CA LYS A 186 -16.34 -6.26 5.06
C LYS A 186 -17.16 -6.93 3.98
N SER A 187 -16.50 -7.72 3.13
CA SER A 187 -17.19 -8.51 2.12
C SER A 187 -18.28 -9.36 2.78
N GLU A 188 -19.29 -9.80 2.04
CA GLU A 188 -20.33 -10.71 2.55
C GLU A 188 -19.74 -11.97 3.22
N THR A 189 -18.51 -12.35 2.87
CA THR A 189 -17.76 -13.46 3.47
C THR A 189 -16.96 -13.03 4.71
N GLY A 190 -16.89 -11.73 5.02
CA GLY A 190 -16.12 -11.19 6.14
C GLY A 190 -14.62 -11.06 5.85
N ALA A 191 -14.13 -11.44 4.66
CA ALA A 191 -12.74 -11.29 4.28
C ALA A 191 -12.47 -9.91 3.66
N PRO A 192 -11.32 -9.26 3.96
CA PRO A 192 -10.93 -8.01 3.34
C PRO A 192 -10.71 -8.17 1.83
N ALA A 193 -10.78 -7.06 1.08
CA ALA A 193 -10.43 -7.05 -0.33
C ALA A 193 -8.93 -7.36 -0.52
N SER A 194 -8.60 -8.03 -1.62
CA SER A 194 -7.25 -8.45 -1.95
C SER A 194 -6.86 -8.11 -3.38
N LEU A 195 -5.56 -7.91 -3.62
CA LEU A 195 -5.03 -7.77 -4.98
C LEU A 195 -5.34 -8.97 -5.87
N CYS A 196 -5.52 -10.16 -5.32
CA CYS A 196 -5.85 -11.36 -6.07
C CYS A 196 -7.33 -11.48 -6.47
N ASP A 197 -8.21 -10.64 -5.92
CA ASP A 197 -9.64 -10.72 -6.18
C ASP A 197 -9.97 -10.47 -7.65
N THR A 198 -10.76 -11.37 -8.23
CA THR A 198 -11.22 -11.26 -9.63
C THR A 198 -12.31 -10.20 -9.80
N ASP A 199 -13.05 -9.91 -8.73
CA ASP A 199 -14.14 -8.92 -8.68
C ASP A 199 -13.72 -7.55 -8.14
N LEU A 200 -12.42 -7.31 -7.98
CA LEU A 200 -11.84 -6.11 -7.37
C LEU A 200 -12.39 -4.79 -7.93
N PHE A 201 -12.77 -4.75 -9.21
CA PHE A 201 -13.32 -3.56 -9.86
C PHE A 201 -14.85 -3.51 -9.90
N SER A 202 -15.53 -4.63 -9.73
CA SER A 202 -16.99 -4.72 -9.72
C SER A 202 -17.57 -4.68 -8.31
N ARG A 203 -16.82 -5.11 -7.31
CA ARG A 203 -17.20 -5.04 -5.91
C ARG A 203 -17.10 -3.61 -5.39
N LYS A 204 -18.20 -3.11 -4.85
CA LYS A 204 -18.27 -1.75 -4.29
C LYS A 204 -17.22 -1.57 -3.18
N ASN A 205 -16.45 -0.50 -3.28
CA ASN A 205 -15.41 -0.12 -2.31
C ASN A 205 -14.26 -1.12 -2.11
N ALA A 206 -14.08 -2.12 -2.98
CA ALA A 206 -12.94 -3.04 -2.86
C ALA A 206 -11.62 -2.35 -3.22
N PHE A 207 -11.58 -1.57 -4.29
CA PHE A 207 -10.44 -0.73 -4.63
C PHE A 207 -10.82 0.75 -4.54
N ARG A 208 -10.45 1.37 -3.45
CA ARG A 208 -10.76 2.77 -3.12
C ARG A 208 -9.63 3.68 -3.56
N ILE A 209 -9.97 4.89 -3.99
CA ILE A 209 -9.04 5.97 -4.31
C ILE A 209 -9.57 7.27 -3.74
N TYR A 210 -8.67 8.08 -3.21
CA TYR A 210 -8.97 9.42 -2.75
C TYR A 210 -7.90 10.38 -3.27
N ILE A 211 -8.34 11.52 -3.80
CA ILE A 211 -7.46 12.57 -4.32
C ILE A 211 -7.87 13.90 -3.70
N SER A 212 -6.91 14.66 -3.21
CA SER A 212 -7.16 15.96 -2.62
C SER A 212 -6.06 16.97 -2.95
N LYS A 213 -6.45 18.20 -3.23
CA LYS A 213 -5.54 19.36 -3.32
C LYS A 213 -5.15 19.88 -1.94
N LYS A 214 -5.94 19.55 -0.88
CA LYS A 214 -5.56 19.87 0.49
C LYS A 214 -4.55 18.84 0.95
N LEU A 215 -3.28 19.25 1.04
CA LEU A 215 -2.17 18.36 1.39
C LEU A 215 -2.14 18.13 2.90
N PRO A 216 -1.97 16.90 3.39
CA PRO A 216 -1.78 16.63 4.81
C PRO A 216 -0.40 17.12 5.26
N GLN A 217 -0.23 17.46 6.54
CA GLN A 217 1.11 17.68 7.11
C GLN A 217 1.91 16.38 7.18
N VAL A 218 1.21 15.31 7.47
CA VAL A 218 1.75 13.95 7.55
C VAL A 218 0.71 12.98 7.02
N ALA A 219 1.17 11.94 6.34
CA ALA A 219 0.36 10.82 5.93
C ALA A 219 1.09 9.51 6.24
N THR A 220 0.38 8.54 6.80
CA THR A 220 0.89 7.22 7.16
C THR A 220 0.05 6.14 6.53
N VAL A 221 0.69 5.02 6.20
CA VAL A 221 0.05 3.75 5.82
C VAL A 221 0.56 2.67 6.74
N SER A 222 -0.33 1.81 7.23
CA SER A 222 0.04 0.65 8.05
C SER A 222 -0.84 -0.56 7.72
N SER A 223 -0.30 -1.77 7.87
CA SER A 223 -1.12 -2.98 7.95
C SER A 223 -1.92 -2.97 9.26
N ASP A 224 -2.89 -3.86 9.38
CA ASP A 224 -3.73 -4.05 10.57
C ASP A 224 -2.94 -4.50 11.81
N GLY A 225 -1.82 -5.18 11.61
CA GLY A 225 -0.98 -5.68 12.72
C GLY A 225 -0.52 -4.62 13.73
N ILE A 226 -0.50 -3.32 13.37
CA ILE A 226 -0.29 -2.23 14.33
C ILE A 226 -1.60 -1.86 15.02
N GLU A 227 -2.71 -1.81 14.28
CA GLU A 227 -4.03 -1.48 14.82
C GLU A 227 -4.52 -2.56 15.79
N ASP A 228 -4.30 -3.83 15.47
CA ASP A 228 -4.66 -4.99 16.30
C ASP A 228 -3.96 -5.01 17.67
N CYS A 229 -2.85 -4.29 17.81
CA CYS A 229 -2.15 -4.14 19.08
C CYS A 229 -2.74 -3.05 20.00
N MET A 230 -3.69 -2.25 19.52
CA MET A 230 -4.21 -1.05 20.17
C MET A 230 -5.69 -0.87 19.82
N ASP A 231 -6.46 -0.18 20.67
CA ASP A 231 -7.76 0.30 20.21
C ASP A 231 -7.61 1.47 19.20
N SER A 232 -8.67 1.75 18.47
CA SER A 232 -8.63 2.76 17.37
C SER A 232 -8.31 4.18 17.88
N PHE A 233 -8.60 4.49 19.14
CA PHE A 233 -8.26 5.77 19.77
C PHE A 233 -6.79 5.79 20.15
N GLU A 234 -6.28 4.72 20.75
CA GLU A 234 -4.87 4.56 21.12
C GLU A 234 -3.97 4.59 19.89
N TYR A 235 -4.37 3.92 18.78
CA TYR A 235 -3.64 3.95 17.53
C TYR A 235 -3.48 5.39 16.99
N LYS A 236 -4.58 6.14 16.88
CA LYS A 236 -4.54 7.55 16.45
C LYS A 236 -3.67 8.40 17.36
N HIS A 237 -3.79 8.22 18.67
CA HIS A 237 -2.99 8.92 19.65
C HIS A 237 -1.51 8.57 19.56
N PHE A 238 -1.18 7.29 19.39
CA PHE A 238 0.18 6.79 19.19
C PHE A 238 0.83 7.42 17.95
N ILE A 239 0.15 7.42 16.81
CA ILE A 239 0.65 8.06 15.58
C ILE A 239 0.88 9.55 15.81
N CYS A 240 -0.07 10.25 16.44
CA CYS A 240 0.10 11.68 16.78
C CYS A 240 1.30 11.93 17.69
N LEU A 241 1.56 11.05 18.68
CA LEU A 241 2.72 11.16 19.58
C LEU A 241 4.04 10.91 18.84
N LEU A 242 4.10 9.89 17.97
CA LEU A 242 5.27 9.63 17.15
C LEU A 242 5.63 10.85 16.31
N LEU A 243 4.63 11.47 15.70
CA LEU A 243 4.80 12.63 14.83
C LEU A 243 5.22 13.89 15.62
N LYS A 244 4.62 14.14 16.79
CA LYS A 244 5.06 15.21 17.70
C LYS A 244 6.51 15.02 18.12
N LYS A 245 6.90 13.79 18.47
CA LYS A 245 8.28 13.45 18.88
C LYS A 245 9.27 13.61 17.73
N TRP A 246 8.86 13.28 16.50
CA TRP A 246 9.63 13.47 15.28
C TRP A 246 9.83 14.96 14.96
N ASN A 247 8.77 15.76 15.01
CA ASN A 247 8.85 17.20 14.81
C ASN A 247 9.72 17.89 15.88
N MET A 248 9.63 17.49 17.15
CA MET A 248 10.47 18.04 18.22
C MET A 248 11.97 17.76 18.01
N LYS A 249 12.36 16.59 17.48
CA LYS A 249 13.75 16.29 17.14
C LYS A 249 14.25 17.18 16.01
N ARG A 250 13.43 17.40 15.00
CA ARG A 250 13.76 18.26 13.84
C ARG A 250 13.90 19.74 14.25
N TRP A 251 13.08 20.22 15.18
CA TRP A 251 13.19 21.57 15.75
C TRP A 251 14.46 21.77 16.58
N LYS A 252 14.92 20.76 17.31
CA LYS A 252 16.16 20.83 18.08
C LYS A 252 17.41 20.84 17.20
N VAL A 253 17.41 20.12 16.09
CA VAL A 253 18.54 20.10 15.13
C VAL A 253 18.67 21.45 14.43
N ASN A 254 17.57 22.10 14.09
CA ASN A 254 17.62 23.43 13.43
C ASN A 254 17.94 24.61 14.38
N ARG A 255 17.83 24.44 15.70
CA ARG A 255 18.22 25.46 16.70
C ARG A 255 19.67 25.30 17.21
N GLY A 256 20.36 24.25 16.83
CA GLY A 256 21.77 24.01 17.21
C GLY A 256 22.81 24.52 16.22
N MET A 257 22.38 25.27 15.19
CA MET A 257 23.25 25.93 14.22
C MET A 257 23.00 27.44 14.24
N SER A 258 23.29 28.06 15.38
CA SER A 258 23.50 29.52 15.50
C SER A 258 24.60 29.78 16.48
#